data_66ca59c930afe09d04cbd116590920ca
#
_entry.id   66ca59c930afe09d04cbd116590920ca
#
_cell.length_a   1.000
_cell.length_b   1.000
_cell.length_c   1.000
_cell.angle_alpha   90.00
_cell.angle_beta   90.00
_cell.angle_gamma   90.00
#
_symmetry.space_group_name_H-M   'P 1'
#
loop_
_entity.id
_entity.type
_entity.pdbx_description
1 polymer ?
#
loop_
_entity_poly.entity_id
_entity_poly.type
_entity_poly.pdbx_seq_one_letter_code
_entity_poly.pdbx_strand_id
1 'polypeptide(L)'
;LRLVIVGEGYMRPDFVATIEAVGGQSWVHMAGHVSDDELIDLYRSAWCVASASEREGWGMTMTEAAACGTPAVATDIAGHADAIRADHSGLLVDGEQGLADGLARLLGDAALRTRLQAGALLRAAELTWEHTAVANFEVLATGSVANARPLGTSGP
;
A
#
# COMPACT_ATOMS: atom_id res chain seq x y z
N LEU A 1 2.13 -21.72 3.15
CA LEU A 1 2.14 -20.34 2.65
C LEU A 1 1.60 -20.32 1.23
N ARG A 2 0.82 -19.32 0.87
CA ARG A 2 0.33 -19.07 -0.49
C ARG A 2 0.54 -17.60 -0.83
N LEU A 3 1.07 -17.32 -2.01
CA LEU A 3 1.15 -16.00 -2.59
C LEU A 3 0.13 -15.89 -3.72
N VAL A 4 -0.70 -14.85 -3.71
CA VAL A 4 -1.61 -14.55 -4.81
C VAL A 4 -1.19 -13.23 -5.44
N ILE A 5 -0.93 -13.25 -6.74
CA ILE A 5 -0.60 -12.05 -7.52
C ILE A 5 -1.84 -11.70 -8.34
N VAL A 6 -2.39 -10.52 -8.09
CA VAL A 6 -3.59 -10.00 -8.75
C VAL A 6 -3.20 -8.95 -9.77
N GLY A 7 -3.84 -8.98 -10.91
CA GLY A 7 -3.62 -8.05 -12.02
C GLY A 7 -2.98 -8.70 -13.24
N GLU A 8 -2.97 -7.94 -14.31
CA GLU A 8 -2.36 -8.29 -15.58
C GLU A 8 -1.36 -7.20 -15.99
N GLY A 9 -0.33 -7.58 -16.74
CA GLY A 9 0.66 -6.64 -17.21
C GLY A 9 1.69 -7.25 -18.15
N TYR A 10 2.46 -6.42 -18.80
CA TYR A 10 3.48 -6.83 -19.76
C TYR A 10 4.61 -7.67 -19.10
N MET A 11 4.80 -7.56 -17.79
CA MET A 11 5.80 -8.33 -17.02
C MET A 11 5.33 -9.77 -16.68
N ARG A 12 4.11 -10.17 -17.05
CA ARG A 12 3.59 -11.51 -16.74
C ARG A 12 4.54 -12.65 -17.14
N PRO A 13 5.17 -12.65 -18.33
CA PRO A 13 6.13 -13.69 -18.70
C PRO A 13 7.34 -13.79 -17.76
N ASP A 14 7.84 -12.64 -17.27
CA ASP A 14 8.98 -12.59 -16.38
C ASP A 14 8.61 -13.12 -14.99
N PHE A 15 7.39 -12.83 -14.51
CA PHE A 15 6.86 -13.42 -13.27
C PHE A 15 6.74 -14.95 -13.39
N VAL A 16 6.22 -15.46 -14.49
CA VAL A 16 6.12 -16.92 -14.73
C VAL A 16 7.51 -17.55 -14.69
N ALA A 17 8.48 -16.99 -15.42
CA ALA A 17 9.85 -17.48 -15.43
C ALA A 17 10.50 -17.43 -14.02
N THR A 18 10.25 -16.38 -13.26
CA THR A 18 10.73 -16.27 -11.88
C THR A 18 10.10 -17.32 -10.97
N ILE A 19 8.78 -17.53 -11.07
CA ILE A 19 8.05 -18.55 -10.30
C ILE A 19 8.64 -19.94 -10.59
N GLU A 20 8.92 -20.25 -11.85
CA GLU A 20 9.55 -21.50 -12.26
C GLU A 20 10.96 -21.66 -11.70
N ALA A 21 11.76 -20.59 -11.79
CA ALA A 21 13.15 -20.60 -11.33
C ALA A 21 13.28 -20.84 -9.80
N VAL A 22 12.31 -20.37 -9.01
CA VAL A 22 12.28 -20.56 -7.56
C VAL A 22 11.46 -21.79 -7.12
N GLY A 23 10.93 -22.58 -8.05
CA GLY A 23 10.06 -23.73 -7.73
C GLY A 23 8.73 -23.32 -7.09
N GLY A 24 8.22 -22.14 -7.46
CA GLY A 24 7.06 -21.50 -6.86
C GLY A 24 5.69 -22.00 -7.31
N GLN A 25 5.61 -22.91 -8.31
CA GLN A 25 4.37 -23.32 -8.99
C GLN A 25 3.31 -23.89 -8.03
N SER A 26 3.73 -24.47 -6.91
CA SER A 26 2.80 -25.06 -5.94
C SER A 26 2.23 -24.07 -4.92
N TRP A 27 2.82 -22.90 -4.77
CA TRP A 27 2.44 -21.92 -3.73
C TRP A 27 2.22 -20.50 -4.24
N VAL A 28 2.59 -20.19 -5.49
CA VAL A 28 2.31 -18.91 -6.14
C VAL A 28 1.16 -19.07 -7.13
N HIS A 29 0.14 -18.25 -7.00
CA HIS A 29 -1.00 -18.20 -7.89
C HIS A 29 -1.12 -16.85 -8.57
N MET A 30 -1.05 -16.80 -9.87
CA MET A 30 -1.31 -15.62 -10.69
C MET A 30 -2.79 -15.57 -11.04
N ALA A 31 -3.58 -14.83 -10.26
CA ALA A 31 -5.03 -14.74 -10.41
C ALA A 31 -5.47 -13.98 -11.66
N GLY A 32 -4.59 -13.14 -12.22
CA GLY A 32 -4.96 -12.26 -13.31
C GLY A 32 -5.95 -11.17 -12.86
N HIS A 33 -6.86 -10.79 -13.73
CA HIS A 33 -7.93 -9.85 -13.40
C HIS A 33 -9.00 -10.56 -12.55
N VAL A 34 -9.39 -9.94 -11.45
CA VAL A 34 -10.44 -10.43 -10.55
C VAL A 34 -11.54 -9.37 -10.43
N SER A 35 -12.74 -9.77 -10.03
CA SER A 35 -13.81 -8.84 -9.68
C SER A 35 -13.54 -8.14 -8.35
N ASP A 36 -14.24 -7.03 -8.08
CA ASP A 36 -14.10 -6.28 -6.82
C ASP A 36 -14.47 -7.16 -5.61
N ASP A 37 -15.50 -7.99 -5.72
CA ASP A 37 -15.88 -8.92 -4.64
C ASP A 37 -14.80 -9.96 -4.38
N GLU A 38 -14.21 -10.54 -5.43
CA GLU A 38 -13.08 -11.47 -5.30
C GLU A 38 -11.84 -10.79 -4.70
N LEU A 39 -11.57 -9.54 -5.08
CA LEU A 39 -10.46 -8.77 -4.52
C LEU A 39 -10.65 -8.52 -3.03
N ILE A 40 -11.85 -8.13 -2.61
CA ILE A 40 -12.21 -7.95 -1.20
C ILE A 40 -12.01 -9.26 -0.42
N ASP A 41 -12.45 -10.39 -0.97
CA ASP A 41 -12.28 -11.68 -0.32
C ASP A 41 -10.81 -12.11 -0.24
N LEU A 42 -10.02 -11.81 -1.26
CA LEU A 42 -8.56 -12.01 -1.22
C LEU A 42 -7.91 -11.16 -0.13
N TYR A 43 -8.24 -9.86 -0.02
CA TYR A 43 -7.74 -9.03 1.07
C TYR A 43 -8.13 -9.59 2.44
N ARG A 44 -9.40 -9.89 2.67
CA ARG A 44 -9.90 -10.41 3.97
C ARG A 44 -9.27 -11.72 4.38
N SER A 45 -8.89 -12.56 3.42
CA SER A 45 -8.26 -13.87 3.68
C SER A 45 -6.73 -13.79 3.81
N ALA A 46 -6.12 -12.68 3.40
CA ALA A 46 -4.67 -12.52 3.40
C ALA A 46 -4.14 -12.18 4.80
N TRP A 47 -2.96 -12.69 5.12
CA TRP A 47 -2.23 -12.30 6.33
C TRP A 47 -1.57 -10.94 6.19
N CYS A 48 -1.21 -10.57 4.97
CA CYS A 48 -0.71 -9.25 4.59
C CYS A 48 -0.83 -9.03 3.09
N VAL A 49 -0.78 -7.77 2.68
CA VAL A 49 -0.49 -7.36 1.31
C VAL A 49 0.97 -6.90 1.23
N ALA A 50 1.62 -7.14 0.10
CA ALA A 50 2.99 -6.73 -0.13
C ALA A 50 3.11 -5.81 -1.36
N SER A 51 3.96 -4.79 -1.28
CA SER A 51 4.33 -3.95 -2.43
C SER A 51 5.82 -3.66 -2.44
N ALA A 52 6.42 -3.88 -3.61
CA ALA A 52 7.82 -3.55 -3.91
C ALA A 52 7.94 -2.33 -4.84
N SER A 53 6.90 -1.49 -4.94
CA SER A 53 6.91 -0.32 -5.81
C SER A 53 8.06 0.62 -5.47
N GLU A 54 8.71 1.14 -6.50
CA GLU A 54 9.73 2.19 -6.35
C GLU A 54 9.12 3.60 -6.40
N ARG A 55 7.91 3.73 -6.95
CA ARG A 55 7.16 4.98 -7.08
C ARG A 55 5.68 4.73 -7.03
N GLU A 56 5.02 5.42 -6.14
CA GLU A 56 3.55 5.42 -5.98
C GLU A 56 3.07 6.83 -5.70
N GLY A 57 1.91 7.18 -6.25
CA GLY A 57 1.23 8.44 -5.90
C GLY A 57 0.58 8.39 -4.52
N TRP A 58 -0.04 7.25 -4.18
CA TRP A 58 -0.75 7.07 -2.90
C TRP A 58 -0.68 5.65 -2.33
N GLY A 59 -0.53 4.61 -3.13
CA GLY A 59 -0.62 3.22 -2.65
C GLY A 59 -2.07 2.80 -2.36
N MET A 60 -2.97 2.97 -3.32
CA MET A 60 -4.41 2.61 -3.20
C MET A 60 -4.60 1.18 -2.68
N THR A 61 -3.83 0.22 -3.21
CA THR A 61 -3.88 -1.18 -2.78
C THR A 61 -3.67 -1.35 -1.27
N MET A 62 -2.79 -0.52 -0.67
CA MET A 62 -2.53 -0.55 0.77
C MET A 62 -3.72 -0.06 1.58
N THR A 63 -4.42 0.98 1.10
CA THR A 63 -5.60 1.52 1.78
C THR A 63 -6.82 0.62 1.63
N GLU A 64 -7.00 -0.03 0.48
CA GLU A 64 -8.05 -1.03 0.24
C GLU A 64 -7.86 -2.25 1.15
N ALA A 65 -6.64 -2.79 1.21
CA ALA A 65 -6.31 -3.89 2.11
C ALA A 65 -6.52 -3.50 3.58
N ALA A 66 -6.12 -2.29 3.98
CA ALA A 66 -6.32 -1.79 5.33
C ALA A 66 -7.81 -1.69 5.70
N ALA A 67 -8.68 -1.28 4.78
CA ALA A 67 -10.14 -1.27 4.96
C ALA A 67 -10.72 -2.68 5.15
N CYS A 68 -10.05 -3.70 4.63
CA CYS A 68 -10.36 -5.11 4.86
C CYS A 68 -9.72 -5.70 6.13
N GLY A 69 -8.97 -4.90 6.90
CA GLY A 69 -8.26 -5.36 8.08
C GLY A 69 -6.93 -6.07 7.77
N THR A 70 -6.40 -5.89 6.58
CA THR A 70 -5.17 -6.56 6.13
C THR A 70 -3.99 -5.59 6.18
N PRO A 71 -2.97 -5.86 7.01
CA PRO A 71 -1.80 -5.01 7.13
C PRO A 71 -0.90 -5.13 5.89
N ALA A 72 -0.09 -4.11 5.64
CA ALA A 72 0.84 -4.07 4.54
C ALA A 72 2.29 -4.30 4.98
N VAL A 73 3.10 -4.88 4.07
CA VAL A 73 4.56 -4.78 4.07
C VAL A 73 4.96 -4.14 2.75
N ALA A 74 5.52 -2.94 2.79
CA ALA A 74 5.78 -2.18 1.57
C ALA A 74 7.09 -1.39 1.65
N THR A 75 7.66 -1.08 0.50
CA THR A 75 8.84 -0.21 0.41
C THR A 75 8.55 1.17 0.99
N ASP A 76 9.53 1.75 1.69
CA ASP A 76 9.42 3.09 2.28
C ASP A 76 9.61 4.16 1.19
N ILE A 77 8.50 4.50 0.55
CA ILE A 77 8.38 5.57 -0.45
C ILE A 77 7.21 6.48 -0.09
N ALA A 78 7.21 7.71 -0.59
CA ALA A 78 6.24 8.73 -0.21
C ALA A 78 4.78 8.24 -0.25
N GLY A 79 4.33 7.63 -1.37
CA GLY A 79 2.95 7.16 -1.49
C GLY A 79 2.59 6.03 -0.52
N HIS A 80 3.53 5.15 -0.17
CA HIS A 80 3.31 4.13 0.85
C HIS A 80 3.31 4.72 2.27
N ALA A 81 4.22 5.67 2.56
CA ALA A 81 4.29 6.36 3.85
C ALA A 81 3.03 7.19 4.14
N ASP A 82 2.39 7.72 3.09
CA ASP A 82 1.09 8.40 3.22
C ASP A 82 -0.06 7.43 3.48
N ALA A 83 -0.03 6.22 2.94
CA ALA A 83 -1.06 5.20 3.12
C ALA A 83 -0.90 4.42 4.44
N ILE A 84 0.34 4.08 4.80
CA ILE A 84 0.70 3.18 5.90
C ILE A 84 1.28 3.97 7.06
N ARG A 85 0.77 3.77 8.27
CA ARG A 85 1.47 4.18 9.50
C ARG A 85 2.46 3.08 9.90
N ALA A 86 3.76 3.37 9.79
CA ALA A 86 4.82 2.43 10.10
C ALA A 86 4.66 1.83 11.52
N ASP A 87 4.86 0.52 11.63
CA ASP A 87 4.74 -0.28 12.86
C ASP A 87 3.35 -0.23 13.55
N HIS A 88 2.37 0.44 12.93
CA HIS A 88 1.01 0.55 13.45
C HIS A 88 -0.01 -0.13 12.51
N SER A 89 -0.06 0.24 11.23
CA SER A 89 -0.96 -0.35 10.22
C SER A 89 -0.26 -1.23 9.19
N GLY A 90 1.07 -1.29 9.24
CA GLY A 90 1.91 -2.07 8.35
C GLY A 90 3.38 -1.85 8.67
N LEU A 91 4.24 -2.43 7.85
CA LEU A 91 5.69 -2.27 7.91
C LEU A 91 6.16 -1.53 6.66
N LEU A 92 6.92 -0.45 6.84
CA LEU A 92 7.67 0.23 5.78
C LEU A 92 9.12 -0.23 5.85
N VAL A 93 9.68 -0.61 4.72
CA VAL A 93 10.99 -1.27 4.64
C VAL A 93 11.82 -0.76 3.47
N ASP A 94 13.13 -0.87 3.58
CA ASP A 94 14.06 -0.42 2.54
C ASP A 94 14.48 -1.60 1.65
N GLY A 95 14.25 -1.47 0.35
CA GLY A 95 14.73 -2.39 -0.67
C GLY A 95 14.21 -3.83 -0.57
N GLU A 96 14.74 -4.70 -1.42
CA GLU A 96 14.29 -6.09 -1.55
C GLU A 96 14.55 -6.92 -0.28
N GLN A 97 15.72 -6.74 0.34
CA GLN A 97 16.06 -7.49 1.57
C GLN A 97 15.15 -7.06 2.71
N GLY A 98 14.91 -5.75 2.87
CA GLY A 98 13.96 -5.24 3.87
C GLY A 98 12.56 -5.79 3.67
N LEU A 99 12.11 -5.92 2.41
CA LEU A 99 10.80 -6.51 2.10
C LEU A 99 10.75 -8.00 2.50
N ALA A 100 11.79 -8.77 2.19
CA ALA A 100 11.90 -10.17 2.57
C ALA A 100 11.88 -10.35 4.10
N ASP A 101 12.67 -9.54 4.83
CA ASP A 101 12.75 -9.57 6.29
C ASP A 101 11.44 -9.13 6.95
N GLY A 102 10.80 -8.08 6.42
CA GLY A 102 9.49 -7.60 6.86
C GLY A 102 8.39 -8.65 6.69
N LEU A 103 8.37 -9.31 5.53
CA LEU A 103 7.46 -10.43 5.27
C LEU A 103 7.74 -11.60 6.23
N ALA A 104 8.99 -12.02 6.39
CA ALA A 104 9.35 -13.10 7.29
C ALA A 104 8.93 -12.81 8.74
N ARG A 105 9.17 -11.57 9.20
CA ARG A 105 8.76 -11.10 10.53
C ARG A 105 7.25 -11.17 10.70
N LEU A 106 6.49 -10.62 9.76
CA LEU A 106 5.03 -10.58 9.84
C LEU A 106 4.41 -11.98 9.71
N LEU A 107 4.92 -12.81 8.84
CA LEU A 107 4.45 -14.20 8.65
C LEU A 107 4.78 -15.08 9.88
N GLY A 108 5.89 -14.84 10.56
CA GLY A 108 6.32 -15.60 11.73
C GLY A 108 5.68 -15.18 13.05
N ASP A 109 5.14 -13.96 13.16
CA ASP A 109 4.62 -13.39 14.41
C ASP A 109 3.11 -13.11 14.35
N ALA A 110 2.32 -13.99 14.95
CA ALA A 110 0.87 -13.87 15.00
C ALA A 110 0.40 -12.67 15.85
N ALA A 111 1.12 -12.33 16.93
CA ALA A 111 0.78 -11.19 17.76
C ALA A 111 1.01 -9.87 17.03
N LEU A 112 2.11 -9.77 16.28
CA LEU A 112 2.39 -8.65 15.40
C LEU A 112 1.29 -8.51 14.35
N ARG A 113 0.89 -9.60 13.67
CA ARG A 113 -0.19 -9.56 12.68
C ARG A 113 -1.47 -9.01 13.29
N THR A 114 -1.93 -9.57 14.42
CA THR A 114 -3.16 -9.12 15.08
C THR A 114 -3.11 -7.64 15.43
N ARG A 115 -1.98 -7.16 15.93
CA ARG A 115 -1.79 -5.75 16.26
C ARG A 115 -1.86 -4.85 15.03
N LEU A 116 -1.16 -5.24 13.95
CA LEU A 116 -1.15 -4.47 12.70
C LEU A 116 -2.50 -4.52 12.00
N GLN A 117 -3.26 -5.63 12.07
CA GLN A 117 -4.63 -5.72 11.55
C GLN A 117 -5.57 -4.70 12.22
N ALA A 118 -5.52 -4.60 13.55
CA ALA A 118 -6.29 -3.59 14.27
C ALA A 118 -5.88 -2.17 13.86
N GLY A 119 -4.58 -1.91 13.74
CA GLY A 119 -4.05 -0.62 13.28
C GLY A 119 -4.42 -0.29 11.84
N ALA A 120 -4.50 -1.28 10.95
CA ALA A 120 -4.91 -1.12 9.56
C ALA A 120 -6.37 -0.62 9.47
N LEU A 121 -7.30 -1.25 10.21
CA LEU A 121 -8.69 -0.78 10.28
C LEU A 121 -8.80 0.64 10.81
N LEU A 122 -8.04 1.00 11.84
CA LEU A 122 -8.03 2.37 12.37
C LEU A 122 -7.50 3.35 11.33
N ARG A 123 -6.42 2.99 10.63
CA ARG A 123 -5.86 3.84 9.57
C ARG A 123 -6.86 4.05 8.44
N ALA A 124 -7.52 3.00 7.95
CA ALA A 124 -8.54 3.11 6.91
C ALA A 124 -9.70 4.02 7.32
N ALA A 125 -10.13 3.97 8.58
CA ALA A 125 -11.19 4.84 9.10
C ALA A 125 -10.82 6.34 9.11
N GLU A 126 -9.55 6.70 9.07
CA GLU A 126 -9.09 8.09 8.94
C GLU A 126 -9.10 8.60 7.50
N LEU A 127 -9.06 7.70 6.51
CA LEU A 127 -8.97 8.02 5.10
C LEU A 127 -10.38 8.16 4.50
N THR A 128 -11.08 9.21 4.86
CA THR A 128 -12.43 9.51 4.37
C THR A 128 -12.45 10.71 3.44
N TRP A 129 -13.49 10.80 2.62
CA TRP A 129 -13.70 11.97 1.77
C TRP A 129 -13.90 13.25 2.57
N GLU A 130 -14.52 13.17 3.76
CA GLU A 130 -14.69 14.30 4.67
C GLU A 130 -13.34 14.83 5.14
N HIS A 131 -12.44 13.94 5.61
CA HIS A 131 -11.09 14.33 6.01
C HIS A 131 -10.31 14.94 4.85
N THR A 132 -10.41 14.34 3.66
CA THR A 132 -9.75 14.87 2.45
C THR A 132 -10.29 16.26 2.10
N ALA A 133 -11.59 16.47 2.16
CA ALA A 133 -12.21 17.76 1.86
C ALA A 133 -11.78 18.83 2.87
N VAL A 134 -11.79 18.51 4.17
CA VAL A 134 -11.37 19.44 5.22
C VAL A 134 -9.88 19.82 5.07
N ALA A 135 -9.01 18.82 4.89
CA ALA A 135 -7.57 19.06 4.72
C ALA A 135 -7.27 19.92 3.49
N ASN A 136 -7.93 19.66 2.36
CA ASN A 136 -7.77 20.51 1.18
C ASN A 136 -8.27 21.93 1.43
N PHE A 137 -9.41 22.09 2.09
CA PHE A 137 -9.94 23.42 2.43
C PHE A 137 -8.98 24.20 3.35
N GLU A 138 -8.41 23.55 4.36
CA GLU A 138 -7.42 24.16 5.26
C GLU A 138 -6.17 24.63 4.52
N VAL A 139 -5.63 23.80 3.61
CA VAL A 139 -4.48 24.18 2.77
C VAL A 139 -4.81 25.37 1.88
N LEU A 140 -5.98 25.39 1.25
CA LEU A 140 -6.42 26.50 0.40
C LEU A 140 -6.67 27.78 1.22
N ALA A 141 -7.27 27.65 2.40
CA ALA A 141 -7.57 28.79 3.27
C ALA A 141 -6.31 29.40 3.90
N THR A 142 -5.35 28.57 4.30
CA THR A 142 -4.12 29.03 4.98
C THR A 142 -2.94 29.26 4.02
N GLY A 143 -2.80 28.43 3.00
CA GLY A 143 -1.72 28.49 2.01
C GLY A 143 -1.85 29.65 1.01
N SER A 144 -3.08 30.13 0.78
CA SER A 144 -3.36 31.25 -0.13
C SER A 144 -2.72 32.57 0.33
N VAL A 145 -2.45 32.73 1.63
CA VAL A 145 -1.89 33.97 2.18
C VAL A 145 -0.35 33.95 2.20
N ALA A 146 0.28 32.81 2.30
CA ALA A 146 1.73 32.67 2.46
C ALA A 146 2.54 32.67 1.16
N ASN A 147 1.91 32.36 0.00
CA ASN A 147 2.58 32.18 -1.29
C ASN A 147 2.04 33.06 -2.44
N ALA A 148 1.31 34.13 -2.14
CA ALA A 148 1.02 35.14 -3.15
C ALA A 148 2.34 35.87 -3.51
N ARG A 149 3.10 35.32 -4.44
CA ARG A 149 4.12 36.11 -5.17
C ARG A 149 3.39 37.26 -5.81
N PRO A 150 3.78 38.51 -5.52
CA PRO A 150 3.18 39.64 -6.23
C PRO A 150 3.42 39.41 -7.72
N LEU A 151 2.35 39.39 -8.50
CA LEU A 151 2.44 39.41 -9.95
C LEU A 151 3.25 40.67 -10.27
N GLY A 152 4.47 40.45 -10.81
CA GLY A 152 5.32 41.54 -11.18
C GLY A 152 4.56 42.47 -12.11
N THR A 153 4.40 43.72 -11.65
CA THR A 153 3.98 44.81 -12.52
C THR A 153 5.07 44.98 -13.58
N SER A 154 4.79 44.46 -14.78
CA SER A 154 5.54 44.84 -15.98
C SER A 154 5.29 46.36 -16.14
N GLY A 155 6.22 47.15 -15.73
CA GLY A 155 6.32 48.57 -16.06
C GLY A 155 6.72 48.76 -17.53
N PRO A 156 6.48 49.95 -18.08
CA PRO A 156 6.46 50.23 -19.51
C PRO A 156 7.80 50.08 -20.18
#